data_2ed5f9e0282ebcc0c83feb5e1eb1225b
#
_entry.id   2ed5f9e0282ebcc0c83feb5e1eb1225b
#
_cell.length_a   1.000
_cell.length_b   1.000
_cell.length_c   1.000
_cell.angle_alpha   90.00
_cell.angle_beta   90.00
_cell.angle_gamma   90.00
#
_symmetry.space_group_name_H-M   'P 1'
#
loop_
_entity.id
_entity.type
_entity.pdbx_description
1 polymer ?
#
loop_
_entity_poly.entity_id
_entity_poly.type
_entity_poly.pdbx_seq_one_letter_code
_entity_poly.pdbx_strand_id
1 'polypeptide(L)'
;MRGLQGRFRSAQSYRNDSLQRDSLRRTGRYFSFPIRGYATNAIGGIHGEGYRANGFDLFDYKARGSHPAQDIFVADRNQNSLDDRTSQPVDILSMSNGLVIGIETAWTSGSEYRGGNWIWVYDPNLHGLFYYAHNSAVQVVPGQWVQTGQKLGEMGRTGFNAYKTRSPTHLHLMYLQIQPDGLPIPLDTYPWLLTARLSK
;
A
#
# COMPACT_ATOMS: atom_id res chain seq x y z
N MET A 1 -34.85 -21.30 -12.97
CA MET A 1 -34.40 -19.94 -12.71
C MET A 1 -34.56 -19.64 -11.22
N ARG A 2 -33.52 -19.77 -10.41
CA ARG A 2 -33.54 -19.36 -9.01
C ARG A 2 -32.83 -18.02 -8.93
N GLY A 3 -33.61 -16.96 -8.60
CA GLY A 3 -33.13 -15.58 -8.51
C GLY A 3 -32.05 -15.39 -7.46
N LEU A 4 -30.96 -14.76 -7.84
CA LEU A 4 -29.99 -14.17 -6.93
C LEU A 4 -30.66 -13.02 -6.18
N GLN A 5 -31.27 -13.32 -5.02
CA GLN A 5 -31.63 -12.27 -4.05
C GLN A 5 -30.34 -11.79 -3.38
N GLY A 6 -29.73 -10.74 -3.93
CA GLY A 6 -28.70 -9.98 -3.24
C GLY A 6 -29.28 -9.47 -1.91
N ARG A 7 -28.77 -9.98 -0.79
CA ARG A 7 -29.13 -9.45 0.54
C ARG A 7 -28.52 -8.04 0.63
N PHE A 8 -29.35 -7.03 0.45
CA PHE A 8 -28.99 -5.68 0.84
C PHE A 8 -28.73 -5.69 2.34
N ARG A 9 -27.49 -5.44 2.76
CA ARG A 9 -27.17 -5.24 4.18
C ARG A 9 -27.94 -4.02 4.66
N SER A 10 -28.56 -4.12 5.85
CA SER A 10 -29.29 -3.01 6.43
C SER A 10 -28.35 -1.86 6.79
N ALA A 11 -28.86 -0.62 6.85
CA ALA A 11 -28.07 0.56 7.27
C ALA A 11 -27.41 0.32 8.66
N GLN A 12 -28.04 -0.46 9.54
CA GLN A 12 -27.51 -0.85 10.84
C GLN A 12 -26.27 -1.76 10.71
N SER A 13 -26.28 -2.72 9.75
CA SER A 13 -25.15 -3.58 9.48
C SER A 13 -23.94 -2.77 8.98
N TYR A 14 -24.16 -1.83 8.08
CA TYR A 14 -23.09 -0.92 7.61
C TYR A 14 -22.50 -0.07 8.73
N ARG A 15 -23.33 0.44 9.63
CA ARG A 15 -22.89 1.24 10.78
C ARG A 15 -22.04 0.41 11.76
N ASN A 16 -22.45 -0.81 12.06
CA ASN A 16 -21.69 -1.72 12.92
C ASN A 16 -20.36 -2.12 12.27
N ASP A 17 -20.35 -2.42 10.97
CA ASP A 17 -19.15 -2.73 10.21
C ASP A 17 -18.16 -1.55 10.18
N SER A 18 -18.67 -0.30 10.11
CA SER A 18 -17.81 0.89 10.14
C SER A 18 -17.17 1.10 11.52
N LEU A 19 -17.92 0.92 12.60
CA LEU A 19 -17.42 1.03 13.97
C LEU A 19 -16.36 -0.04 14.27
N GLN A 20 -16.56 -1.26 13.79
CA GLN A 20 -15.57 -2.32 13.93
C GLN A 20 -14.29 -2.01 13.16
N ARG A 21 -14.38 -1.52 11.93
CA ARG A 21 -13.22 -1.07 11.14
C ARG A 21 -12.47 0.07 11.83
N ASP A 22 -13.18 1.04 12.38
CA ASP A 22 -12.57 2.14 13.11
C ASP A 22 -11.86 1.67 14.39
N SER A 23 -12.41 0.67 15.08
CA SER A 23 -11.76 0.02 16.22
C SER A 23 -10.46 -0.68 15.81
N LEU A 24 -10.48 -1.46 14.72
CA LEU A 24 -9.27 -2.13 14.20
C LEU A 24 -8.18 -1.12 13.82
N ARG A 25 -8.55 -0.01 13.21
CA ARG A 25 -7.62 1.08 12.85
C ARG A 25 -6.98 1.75 14.07
N ARG A 26 -7.71 1.87 15.18
CA ARG A 26 -7.22 2.51 16.42
C ARG A 26 -6.27 1.64 17.23
N THR A 27 -6.36 0.33 17.12
CA THR A 27 -5.61 -0.58 18.00
C THR A 27 -4.14 -0.76 17.66
N GLY A 28 -3.64 -0.16 16.57
CA GLY A 28 -2.23 -0.21 16.14
C GLY A 28 -1.63 -1.62 15.98
N ARG A 29 -2.11 -2.57 16.79
CA ARG A 29 -1.70 -3.99 16.74
C ARG A 29 -2.18 -4.73 15.50
N TYR A 30 -3.12 -4.16 14.77
CA TYR A 30 -3.67 -4.74 13.55
C TYR A 30 -2.65 -4.68 12.41
N PHE A 31 -1.84 -3.62 12.37
CA PHE A 31 -0.90 -3.37 11.28
C PHE A 31 0.53 -3.79 11.59
N SER A 32 1.26 -4.22 10.56
CA SER A 32 2.71 -4.32 10.54
C SER A 32 3.30 -3.16 9.76
N PHE A 33 4.43 -2.61 10.21
CA PHE A 33 5.17 -1.64 9.42
C PHE A 33 5.64 -2.30 8.12
N PRO A 34 5.44 -1.67 6.95
CA PRO A 34 5.52 -2.38 5.67
C PRO A 34 6.95 -2.59 5.15
N ILE A 35 7.97 -2.19 5.89
CA ILE A 35 9.38 -2.36 5.50
C ILE A 35 10.14 -3.00 6.66
N ARG A 36 10.76 -4.15 6.41
CA ARG A 36 11.58 -4.85 7.41
C ARG A 36 12.79 -4.03 7.83
N GLY A 37 13.06 -3.98 9.14
CA GLY A 37 14.23 -3.29 9.69
C GLY A 37 14.15 -1.77 9.66
N TYR A 38 13.00 -1.20 9.31
CA TYR A 38 12.72 0.24 9.32
C TYR A 38 11.60 0.59 10.28
N ALA A 39 11.48 1.88 10.60
CA ALA A 39 10.51 2.41 11.54
C ALA A 39 9.94 3.74 11.06
N THR A 40 9.16 4.40 11.89
CA THR A 40 8.43 5.64 11.56
C THR A 40 9.31 6.79 11.09
N ASN A 41 10.58 6.83 11.47
CA ASN A 41 11.55 7.82 10.99
C ASN A 41 11.92 7.68 9.52
N ALA A 42 11.51 6.59 8.85
CA ALA A 42 11.67 6.38 7.43
C ALA A 42 10.53 6.99 6.60
N ILE A 43 9.40 7.35 7.23
CA ILE A 43 8.26 7.97 6.55
C ILE A 43 8.66 9.37 6.10
N GLY A 44 8.34 9.72 4.85
CA GLY A 44 8.61 11.03 4.28
C GLY A 44 7.81 12.14 4.95
N GLY A 45 8.45 13.33 5.06
CA GLY A 45 7.87 14.45 5.81
C GLY A 45 8.10 14.34 7.31
N ILE A 46 7.47 15.24 8.08
CA ILE A 46 7.58 15.29 9.55
C ILE A 46 6.26 14.84 10.21
N HIS A 47 5.13 15.13 9.58
CA HIS A 47 3.79 14.87 10.11
C HIS A 47 2.86 14.18 9.09
N GLY A 48 3.41 13.43 8.12
CA GLY A 48 2.63 12.74 7.09
C GLY A 48 2.24 13.62 5.91
N GLU A 49 2.91 14.75 5.69
CA GLU A 49 2.63 15.71 4.60
C GLU A 49 2.84 15.11 3.19
N GLY A 50 3.42 13.92 3.12
CA GLY A 50 3.49 13.13 1.88
C GLY A 50 2.12 12.84 1.28
N TYR A 51 1.10 12.63 2.12
CA TYR A 51 -0.25 12.36 1.69
C TYR A 51 -0.96 13.62 1.18
N ARG A 52 -1.37 13.61 -0.09
CA ARG A 52 -2.10 14.70 -0.76
C ARG A 52 -3.12 14.10 -1.72
N ALA A 53 -4.31 13.76 -1.20
CA ALA A 53 -5.35 13.07 -1.97
C ALA A 53 -6.18 13.99 -2.87
N ASN A 54 -6.10 15.30 -2.70
CA ASN A 54 -6.94 16.22 -3.47
C ASN A 54 -6.71 16.08 -4.98
N GLY A 55 -7.79 15.90 -5.74
CA GLY A 55 -7.74 15.65 -7.18
C GLY A 55 -7.33 14.24 -7.58
N PHE A 56 -7.28 13.28 -6.64
CA PHE A 56 -7.04 11.87 -6.98
C PHE A 56 -8.27 11.26 -7.65
N ASP A 57 -8.04 10.56 -8.76
CA ASP A 57 -9.01 9.69 -9.41
C ASP A 57 -8.29 8.39 -9.82
N LEU A 58 -8.75 7.26 -9.29
CA LEU A 58 -8.16 5.95 -9.59
C LEU A 58 -8.35 5.57 -11.06
N PHE A 59 -9.43 6.03 -11.69
CA PHE A 59 -9.81 5.68 -13.05
C PHE A 59 -9.32 6.67 -14.10
N ASP A 60 -8.82 7.84 -13.67
CA ASP A 60 -8.16 8.81 -14.55
C ASP A 60 -6.64 8.86 -14.29
N TYR A 61 -5.91 8.02 -15.02
CA TYR A 61 -4.43 8.00 -14.95
C TYR A 61 -3.77 9.30 -15.43
N LYS A 62 -4.51 10.22 -16.05
CA LYS A 62 -4.04 11.56 -16.44
C LYS A 62 -4.17 12.57 -15.30
N ALA A 63 -4.95 12.27 -14.27
CA ALA A 63 -5.04 13.11 -13.08
C ALA A 63 -3.63 13.39 -12.52
N ARG A 64 -3.33 14.66 -12.27
CA ARG A 64 -2.01 15.12 -11.84
C ARG A 64 -2.12 15.94 -10.57
N GLY A 65 -1.03 15.99 -9.81
CA GLY A 65 -0.93 16.82 -8.60
C GLY A 65 -1.35 16.15 -7.31
N SER A 66 -2.06 15.02 -7.37
CA SER A 66 -2.37 14.21 -6.19
C SER A 66 -1.24 13.23 -5.84
N HIS A 67 -1.14 12.90 -4.55
CA HIS A 67 -0.25 11.87 -4.01
C HIS A 67 -0.97 11.20 -2.83
N PRO A 68 -1.92 10.27 -3.08
CA PRO A 68 -2.77 9.67 -2.05
C PRO A 68 -2.06 8.53 -1.30
N ALA A 69 -0.80 8.76 -0.94
CA ALA A 69 0.09 7.75 -0.37
C ALA A 69 1.07 8.35 0.63
N GLN A 70 1.69 7.48 1.40
CA GLN A 70 2.92 7.78 2.14
C GLN A 70 4.10 7.14 1.41
N ASP A 71 5.18 7.92 1.21
CA ASP A 71 6.45 7.41 0.75
C ASP A 71 7.33 7.06 1.96
N ILE A 72 7.85 5.83 1.98
CA ILE A 72 8.69 5.34 3.07
C ILE A 72 10.06 5.02 2.50
N PHE A 73 11.07 5.78 2.91
CA PHE A 73 12.40 5.80 2.33
C PHE A 73 13.33 4.76 2.95
N VAL A 74 14.22 4.23 2.12
CA VAL A 74 15.30 3.34 2.56
C VAL A 74 16.67 3.95 2.32
N ALA A 75 17.67 3.49 3.06
CA ALA A 75 19.05 3.92 2.87
C ALA A 75 19.64 3.21 1.64
N ASP A 76 19.58 3.86 0.49
CA ASP A 76 20.11 3.40 -0.81
C ASP A 76 20.63 4.61 -1.60
N ARG A 77 21.80 5.12 -1.21
CA ARG A 77 22.39 6.33 -1.82
C ARG A 77 22.93 6.08 -3.22
N ASN A 78 23.45 4.87 -3.45
CA ASN A 78 23.98 4.47 -4.75
C ASN A 78 22.90 4.00 -5.72
N GLN A 79 21.64 3.90 -5.25
CA GLN A 79 20.45 3.60 -6.05
C GLN A 79 20.49 2.23 -6.75
N ASN A 80 21.08 1.24 -6.09
CA ASN A 80 21.16 -0.13 -6.56
C ASN A 80 20.04 -1.06 -6.03
N SER A 81 19.07 -0.50 -5.28
CA SER A 81 17.96 -1.20 -4.63
C SER A 81 18.39 -2.15 -3.48
N LEU A 82 19.59 -1.93 -2.93
CA LEU A 82 20.06 -2.61 -1.73
C LEU A 82 20.17 -1.62 -0.57
N ASP A 83 19.93 -2.07 0.64
CA ASP A 83 20.12 -1.24 1.83
C ASP A 83 21.63 -0.98 2.06
N ASP A 84 22.05 0.28 2.08
CA ASP A 84 23.46 0.68 2.33
C ASP A 84 24.02 0.14 3.66
N ARG A 85 23.15 -0.17 4.64
CA ARG A 85 23.55 -0.67 5.96
C ARG A 85 23.86 -2.15 5.97
N THR A 86 23.19 -2.93 5.10
CA THR A 86 23.25 -4.40 5.09
C THR A 86 23.77 -4.98 3.78
N SER A 87 23.78 -4.18 2.70
CA SER A 87 24.05 -4.61 1.33
C SER A 87 23.09 -5.72 0.85
N GLN A 88 21.88 -5.77 1.42
CA GLN A 88 20.86 -6.76 1.07
C GLN A 88 19.60 -6.07 0.53
N PRO A 89 18.77 -6.79 -0.27
CA PRO A 89 17.44 -6.33 -0.62
C PRO A 89 16.60 -6.05 0.62
N VAL A 90 15.73 -5.05 0.55
CA VAL A 90 14.83 -4.67 1.65
C VAL A 90 13.46 -5.29 1.43
N ASP A 91 12.99 -6.10 2.38
CA ASP A 91 11.69 -6.75 2.29
C ASP A 91 10.53 -5.76 2.44
N ILE A 92 9.57 -5.84 1.52
CA ILE A 92 8.26 -5.21 1.64
C ILE A 92 7.30 -6.22 2.28
N LEU A 93 6.61 -5.77 3.33
CA LEU A 93 5.73 -6.60 4.17
C LEU A 93 4.28 -6.15 4.04
N SER A 94 3.35 -7.09 4.14
CA SER A 94 1.93 -6.78 4.17
C SER A 94 1.56 -6.00 5.44
N MET A 95 0.88 -4.86 5.26
CA MET A 95 0.36 -4.06 6.37
C MET A 95 -0.65 -4.83 7.22
N SER A 96 -1.47 -5.66 6.59
CA SER A 96 -2.57 -6.42 7.23
C SER A 96 -2.76 -7.78 6.56
N ASN A 97 -3.66 -8.60 7.12
CA ASN A 97 -4.11 -9.81 6.45
C ASN A 97 -4.94 -9.45 5.22
N GLY A 98 -4.79 -10.20 4.12
CA GLY A 98 -5.58 -9.92 2.94
C GLY A 98 -5.36 -10.88 1.78
N LEU A 99 -6.12 -10.63 0.71
CA LEU A 99 -6.04 -11.36 -0.55
C LEU A 99 -5.28 -10.53 -1.58
N VAL A 100 -4.24 -11.07 -2.18
CA VAL A 100 -3.57 -10.45 -3.34
C VAL A 100 -4.54 -10.49 -4.52
N ILE A 101 -4.94 -9.31 -5.02
CA ILE A 101 -5.92 -9.19 -6.11
C ILE A 101 -5.29 -8.82 -7.44
N GLY A 102 -4.05 -8.33 -7.44
CA GLY A 102 -3.34 -7.97 -8.66
C GLY A 102 -1.88 -7.64 -8.41
N ILE A 103 -1.06 -7.84 -9.42
CA ILE A 103 0.36 -7.52 -9.41
C ILE A 103 0.82 -7.01 -10.78
N GLU A 104 1.91 -6.27 -10.82
CA GLU A 104 2.72 -5.97 -11.99
C GLU A 104 4.16 -6.41 -11.74
N THR A 105 4.76 -7.12 -12.66
CA THR A 105 6.12 -7.67 -12.52
C THR A 105 7.03 -7.41 -13.71
N ALA A 106 6.48 -6.87 -14.79
CA ALA A 106 7.17 -6.71 -16.08
C ALA A 106 7.36 -5.23 -16.48
N TRP A 107 7.34 -4.32 -15.49
CA TRP A 107 7.48 -2.89 -15.79
C TRP A 107 8.83 -2.57 -16.44
N THR A 108 8.78 -1.71 -17.42
CA THR A 108 9.94 -1.07 -18.05
C THR A 108 9.76 0.44 -18.08
N SER A 109 10.83 1.20 -18.37
CA SER A 109 10.76 2.68 -18.45
C SER A 109 9.82 3.20 -19.54
N GLY A 110 9.42 2.35 -20.50
CA GLY A 110 8.42 2.65 -21.53
C GLY A 110 6.99 2.24 -21.15
N SER A 111 6.78 1.63 -19.98
CA SER A 111 5.45 1.21 -19.54
C SER A 111 4.58 2.41 -19.15
N GLU A 112 3.28 2.33 -19.38
CA GLU A 112 2.29 3.33 -18.97
C GLU A 112 2.06 3.34 -17.45
N TYR A 113 2.33 2.22 -16.75
CA TYR A 113 2.14 2.06 -15.32
C TYR A 113 3.13 2.93 -14.52
N ARG A 114 2.61 3.95 -13.86
CA ARG A 114 3.43 4.91 -13.12
C ARG A 114 4.04 4.33 -11.84
N GLY A 115 3.36 3.37 -11.22
CA GLY A 115 3.79 2.73 -9.97
C GLY A 115 4.92 1.70 -10.14
N GLY A 116 5.32 1.39 -11.37
CA GLY A 116 6.34 0.36 -11.61
C GLY A 116 5.80 -1.05 -11.40
N ASN A 117 6.61 -1.94 -10.84
CA ASN A 117 6.12 -3.20 -10.31
C ASN A 117 5.35 -2.93 -9.03
N TRP A 118 4.15 -3.46 -8.92
CA TRP A 118 3.24 -3.16 -7.82
C TRP A 118 2.45 -4.38 -7.38
N ILE A 119 1.88 -4.30 -6.16
CA ILE A 119 1.04 -5.31 -5.53
C ILE A 119 -0.20 -4.65 -4.97
N TRP A 120 -1.38 -5.20 -5.24
CA TRP A 120 -2.64 -4.87 -4.60
C TRP A 120 -3.06 -5.97 -3.63
N VAL A 121 -3.35 -5.61 -2.38
CA VAL A 121 -3.86 -6.52 -1.35
C VAL A 121 -5.20 -6.01 -0.84
N TYR A 122 -6.26 -6.81 -1.00
CA TYR A 122 -7.58 -6.54 -0.44
C TYR A 122 -7.68 -7.05 0.98
N ASP A 123 -7.97 -6.16 1.93
CA ASP A 123 -8.26 -6.48 3.31
C ASP A 123 -9.78 -6.54 3.54
N PRO A 124 -10.38 -7.74 3.75
CA PRO A 124 -11.82 -7.88 3.91
C PRO A 124 -12.35 -7.31 5.23
N ASN A 125 -11.53 -7.26 6.29
CA ASN A 125 -11.94 -6.71 7.57
C ASN A 125 -12.03 -5.18 7.53
N LEU A 126 -11.11 -4.54 6.80
CA LEU A 126 -11.13 -3.10 6.57
C LEU A 126 -12.01 -2.70 5.39
N HIS A 127 -12.39 -3.68 4.55
CA HIS A 127 -13.09 -3.46 3.29
C HIS A 127 -12.36 -2.44 2.41
N GLY A 128 -11.06 -2.67 2.19
CA GLY A 128 -10.20 -1.74 1.48
C GLY A 128 -8.98 -2.40 0.85
N LEU A 129 -8.21 -1.59 0.15
CA LEU A 129 -7.13 -2.02 -0.73
C LEU A 129 -5.83 -1.35 -0.31
N PHE A 130 -4.81 -2.13 -0.02
CA PHE A 130 -3.43 -1.65 0.09
C PHE A 130 -2.72 -1.78 -1.25
N TYR A 131 -1.96 -0.76 -1.60
CA TYR A 131 -1.13 -0.71 -2.80
C TYR A 131 0.33 -0.49 -2.42
N TYR A 132 1.20 -1.37 -2.91
CA TYR A 132 2.64 -1.36 -2.66
C TYR A 132 3.35 -1.21 -4.00
N ALA A 133 3.95 -0.06 -4.27
CA ALA A 133 4.57 0.24 -5.56
C ALA A 133 6.10 0.35 -5.49
N HIS A 134 6.72 0.40 -6.67
CA HIS A 134 8.16 0.56 -6.91
C HIS A 134 9.00 -0.68 -6.56
N ASN A 135 8.40 -1.89 -6.54
CA ASN A 135 9.11 -3.12 -6.21
C ASN A 135 10.21 -3.46 -7.23
N SER A 136 11.35 -3.98 -6.77
CA SER A 136 12.34 -4.65 -7.62
C SER A 136 11.92 -6.09 -7.92
N ALA A 137 11.33 -6.76 -6.94
CA ALA A 137 10.80 -8.11 -7.07
C ALA A 137 9.44 -8.24 -6.38
N VAL A 138 8.52 -9.00 -7.00
CA VAL A 138 7.22 -9.38 -6.43
C VAL A 138 7.26 -10.87 -6.15
N GLN A 139 6.93 -11.29 -4.92
CA GLN A 139 7.05 -12.69 -4.46
C GLN A 139 5.70 -13.31 -4.07
N VAL A 140 4.61 -12.69 -4.50
CA VAL A 140 3.24 -13.17 -4.29
C VAL A 140 2.51 -13.24 -5.63
N VAL A 141 1.40 -13.97 -5.67
CA VAL A 141 0.57 -14.15 -6.87
C VAL A 141 -0.88 -13.77 -6.60
N PRO A 142 -1.64 -13.31 -7.61
CA PRO A 142 -3.07 -13.06 -7.46
C PRO A 142 -3.81 -14.32 -6.97
N GLY A 143 -4.76 -14.14 -6.04
CA GLY A 143 -5.46 -15.22 -5.36
C GLY A 143 -4.77 -15.74 -4.10
N GLN A 144 -3.54 -15.35 -3.83
CA GLN A 144 -2.82 -15.72 -2.60
C GLN A 144 -3.33 -14.92 -1.40
N TRP A 145 -3.64 -15.63 -0.30
CA TRP A 145 -3.84 -15.01 1.01
C TRP A 145 -2.51 -14.73 1.68
N VAL A 146 -2.37 -13.51 2.22
CA VAL A 146 -1.19 -13.07 2.96
C VAL A 146 -1.57 -12.66 4.38
N GLN A 147 -0.62 -12.84 5.29
CA GLN A 147 -0.78 -12.45 6.70
C GLN A 147 -0.08 -11.11 6.96
N THR A 148 -0.53 -10.41 8.01
CA THR A 148 0.12 -9.21 8.53
C THR A 148 1.61 -9.47 8.78
N GLY A 149 2.49 -8.68 8.17
CA GLY A 149 3.94 -8.83 8.27
C GLY A 149 4.56 -9.89 7.35
N GLN A 150 3.76 -10.57 6.53
CA GLN A 150 4.30 -11.50 5.52
C GLN A 150 5.01 -10.74 4.41
N LYS A 151 6.17 -11.26 3.94
CA LYS A 151 6.89 -10.70 2.79
C LYS A 151 6.03 -10.78 1.53
N LEU A 152 5.93 -9.64 0.84
CA LEU A 152 5.24 -9.49 -0.44
C LEU A 152 6.21 -9.42 -1.62
N GLY A 153 7.36 -8.81 -1.41
CA GLY A 153 8.34 -8.52 -2.43
C GLY A 153 9.55 -7.81 -1.86
N GLU A 154 10.30 -7.16 -2.74
CA GLU A 154 11.51 -6.41 -2.39
C GLU A 154 11.44 -4.98 -2.91
N MET A 155 11.96 -4.07 -2.09
CA MET A 155 12.08 -2.66 -2.43
C MET A 155 12.87 -2.47 -3.71
N GLY A 156 12.42 -1.52 -4.52
CA GLY A 156 13.11 -1.19 -5.76
C GLY A 156 12.91 0.25 -6.18
N ARG A 157 13.15 0.46 -7.46
CA ARG A 157 13.12 1.77 -8.11
C ARG A 157 12.34 1.75 -9.42
N THR A 158 11.47 0.75 -9.62
CA THR A 158 10.61 0.69 -10.80
C THR A 158 9.52 1.77 -10.73
N GLY A 159 9.01 2.23 -11.89
CA GLY A 159 7.96 3.24 -11.97
C GLY A 159 8.43 4.60 -12.48
N PHE A 160 7.49 5.37 -13.03
CA PHE A 160 7.73 6.56 -13.85
C PHE A 160 8.62 7.65 -13.21
N ASN A 161 8.51 7.84 -11.90
CA ASN A 161 9.35 8.78 -11.16
C ASN A 161 10.47 8.07 -10.37
N ALA A 162 10.17 6.92 -9.78
CA ALA A 162 11.07 6.23 -8.87
C ALA A 162 12.38 5.75 -9.53
N TYR A 163 12.35 5.39 -10.81
CA TYR A 163 13.57 4.97 -11.53
C TYR A 163 14.55 6.12 -11.81
N LYS A 164 14.12 7.38 -11.70
CA LYS A 164 14.95 8.57 -12.00
C LYS A 164 15.90 8.84 -10.85
N THR A 165 17.13 9.22 -11.19
CA THR A 165 18.21 9.53 -10.22
C THR A 165 17.81 10.54 -9.16
N ARG A 166 16.91 11.49 -9.47
CA ARG A 166 16.42 12.50 -8.54
C ARG A 166 15.51 11.94 -7.41
N SER A 167 15.00 10.71 -7.59
CA SER A 167 14.07 10.11 -6.62
C SER A 167 14.84 9.16 -5.70
N PRO A 168 14.85 9.36 -4.38
CA PRO A 168 15.35 8.38 -3.44
C PRO A 168 14.58 7.06 -3.54
N THR A 169 15.20 5.95 -3.18
CA THR A 169 14.54 4.64 -3.11
C THR A 169 13.50 4.63 -2.00
N HIS A 170 12.26 4.27 -2.31
CA HIS A 170 11.13 4.32 -1.38
C HIS A 170 10.02 3.34 -1.75
N LEU A 171 9.26 2.92 -0.75
CA LEU A 171 7.95 2.32 -0.93
C LEU A 171 6.90 3.42 -1.06
N HIS A 172 6.13 3.41 -2.14
CA HIS A 172 4.91 4.19 -2.26
C HIS A 172 3.74 3.35 -1.75
N LEU A 173 3.23 3.69 -0.56
CA LEU A 173 2.16 2.97 0.13
C LEU A 173 0.87 3.76 0.08
N MET A 174 -0.15 3.23 -0.61
CA MET A 174 -1.49 3.81 -0.67
C MET A 174 -2.52 2.87 -0.06
N TYR A 175 -3.57 3.43 0.53
CA TYR A 175 -4.76 2.68 0.95
C TYR A 175 -6.01 3.32 0.38
N LEU A 176 -6.89 2.49 -0.18
CA LEU A 176 -8.19 2.88 -0.70
C LEU A 176 -9.29 2.19 0.08
N GLN A 177 -10.18 2.97 0.69
CA GLN A 177 -11.40 2.48 1.33
C GLN A 177 -12.49 2.31 0.29
N ILE A 178 -13.03 1.09 0.16
CA ILE A 178 -14.20 0.85 -0.69
C ILE A 178 -15.44 1.38 0.02
N GLN A 179 -16.16 2.27 -0.65
CA GLN A 179 -17.39 2.87 -0.14
C GLN A 179 -18.60 1.95 -0.38
N PRO A 180 -19.77 2.21 0.24
CA PRO A 180 -20.98 1.43 0.01
C PRO A 180 -21.46 1.37 -1.44
N ASP A 181 -21.15 2.39 -2.24
CA ASP A 181 -21.43 2.45 -3.67
C ASP A 181 -20.40 1.70 -4.54
N GLY A 182 -19.38 1.09 -3.91
CA GLY A 182 -18.30 0.37 -4.57
C GLY A 182 -17.13 1.23 -5.02
N LEU A 183 -17.20 2.55 -4.89
CA LEU A 183 -16.11 3.43 -5.31
C LEU A 183 -15.00 3.48 -4.24
N PRO A 184 -13.73 3.38 -4.63
CA PRO A 184 -12.60 3.49 -3.72
C PRO A 184 -12.23 4.95 -3.47
N ILE A 185 -12.05 5.33 -2.20
CA ILE A 185 -11.51 6.63 -1.81
C ILE A 185 -10.19 6.46 -1.05
N PRO A 186 -9.19 7.32 -1.28
CA PRO A 186 -7.93 7.24 -0.56
C PRO A 186 -8.08 7.70 0.89
N LEU A 187 -7.41 6.99 1.80
CA LEU A 187 -7.26 7.40 3.19
C LEU A 187 -5.77 7.46 3.55
N ASP A 188 -5.43 8.41 4.43
CA ASP A 188 -4.07 8.57 4.92
C ASP A 188 -3.67 7.38 5.81
N THR A 189 -2.57 6.73 5.46
CA THR A 189 -2.00 5.61 6.22
C THR A 189 -1.07 6.06 7.35
N TYR A 190 -0.72 7.35 7.44
CA TYR A 190 0.24 7.86 8.43
C TYR A 190 -0.12 7.50 9.87
N PRO A 191 -1.38 7.69 10.36
CA PRO A 191 -1.75 7.32 11.72
C PRO A 191 -1.55 5.82 12.04
N TRP A 192 -1.73 4.96 11.04
CA TRP A 192 -1.54 3.51 11.19
C TRP A 192 -0.07 3.14 11.22
N LEU A 193 0.74 3.79 10.38
CA LEU A 193 2.19 3.60 10.34
C LEU A 193 2.86 3.96 11.67
N LEU A 194 2.38 5.02 12.36
CA LEU A 194 2.90 5.44 13.66
C LEU A 194 2.73 4.38 14.76
N THR A 195 1.73 3.52 14.64
CA THR A 195 1.36 2.53 15.67
C THR A 195 1.56 1.09 15.21
N ALA A 196 2.00 0.89 13.97
CA ALA A 196 2.24 -0.43 13.39
C ALA A 196 3.37 -1.18 14.12
N ARG A 197 3.24 -2.51 14.20
CA ARG A 197 4.29 -3.37 14.76
C ARG A 197 5.50 -3.38 13.84
N LEU A 198 6.68 -3.21 14.42
CA LEU A 198 7.94 -3.29 13.69
C LEU A 198 8.37 -4.75 13.53
N SER A 199 8.87 -5.11 12.34
CA SER A 199 9.49 -6.40 12.05
C SER A 199 11.00 -6.21 11.94
N LYS A 200 11.75 -7.00 12.74
CA LYS A 200 13.21 -7.01 12.71
C LYS A 200 13.73 -7.84 11.54
#